data_ea5eb9e00f483e1ce3cd8dccee23a2fc
#
_entry.id   ea5eb9e00f483e1ce3cd8dccee23a2fc
#
_cell.length_a   1.000
_cell.length_b   1.000
_cell.length_c   1.000
_cell.angle_alpha   90.00
_cell.angle_beta   90.00
_cell.angle_gamma   90.00
#
_symmetry.space_group_name_H-M   'P 1'
#
loop_
_entity.id
_entity.type
_entity.pdbx_description
1 polymer ?
#
loop_
_entity_poly.entity_id
_entity_poly.type
_entity_poly.pdbx_seq_one_letter_code
_entity_poly.pdbx_strand_id
1 'polypeptide(L)'
;MTFKFIKISHNYFLIFILNFCVLQTRPLLAARVPTIKVLILKNKKIRIRADRTIPLVVNGQKFSNKKFKGLTVKLENNRKIMYFDKNKRKIYDLKNKDKFVVKTSDVRGIWVGQKRYSGKLKIFVHDNKIFLVNILGVENYLSSVVGSEMPSKWPMEALKAQAIASRTYALKQKGNNLFDIDSTNRNQVYNGLESRTYKTSKAVKSTKSFVLIHKNKLINALFHSSSAGMTENSQDVWKNQYPYLSSVKDFDKNNPKLRWEKRFSNAELQKLFPRIGGIKQIEILNITNTGRVKN
;
A
#
# COMPACT_ATOMS: atom_id res chain seq x y z
N MET A 1 -9.72 25.54 10.51
CA MET A 1 -8.45 24.83 10.31
C MET A 1 -8.20 24.73 8.81
N THR A 2 -7.27 25.51 8.28
CA THR A 2 -7.06 25.60 6.82
C THR A 2 -6.06 24.53 6.40
N PHE A 3 -6.52 23.54 5.65
CA PHE A 3 -5.64 22.57 5.00
C PHE A 3 -5.06 23.23 3.74
N LYS A 4 -3.75 23.42 3.68
CA LYS A 4 -3.10 23.81 2.44
C LYS A 4 -2.86 22.57 1.59
N PHE A 5 -3.46 22.53 0.40
CA PHE A 5 -3.08 21.61 -0.65
C PHE A 5 -1.81 22.17 -1.30
N ILE A 6 -0.71 21.44 -1.19
CA ILE A 6 0.51 21.82 -1.87
C ILE A 6 0.73 20.83 -3.01
N LYS A 7 0.78 21.36 -4.21
CA LYS A 7 1.32 20.67 -5.37
C LYS A 7 2.83 20.68 -5.21
N ILE A 8 3.48 19.55 -5.12
CA ILE A 8 4.93 19.46 -5.24
C ILE A 8 5.25 19.79 -6.70
N SER A 9 5.30 21.08 -7.00
CA SER A 9 5.52 21.61 -8.34
C SER A 9 7.01 21.76 -8.56
N HIS A 10 7.45 21.42 -9.74
CA HIS A 10 8.74 21.80 -10.28
C HIS A 10 8.58 23.20 -10.90
N ASN A 11 8.32 24.23 -10.09
CA ASN A 11 8.32 25.57 -10.59
C ASN A 11 9.71 26.17 -10.38
N TYR A 12 10.42 26.36 -11.46
CA TYR A 12 11.57 27.24 -11.51
C TYR A 12 11.06 28.67 -11.47
N PHE A 13 11.44 29.39 -10.42
CA PHE A 13 11.33 30.85 -10.37
C PHE A 13 12.41 31.39 -11.30
N LEU A 14 12.03 31.91 -12.45
CA LEU A 14 12.93 32.67 -13.33
C LEU A 14 13.12 34.06 -12.71
N ILE A 15 14.20 34.27 -11.99
CA ILE A 15 14.70 35.59 -11.68
C ILE A 15 15.60 35.99 -12.83
N PHE A 16 15.13 36.93 -13.64
CA PHE A 16 15.94 37.59 -14.65
C PHE A 16 16.89 38.55 -13.93
N ILE A 17 18.13 38.14 -13.71
CA ILE A 17 19.25 39.05 -13.45
C ILE A 17 20.16 38.93 -14.67
N LEU A 18 20.13 40.00 -15.52
CA LEU A 18 21.15 40.21 -16.53
C LEU A 18 22.47 40.50 -15.83
N ASN A 19 23.32 39.52 -15.73
CA ASN A 19 24.76 39.72 -15.61
C ASN A 19 25.48 38.54 -16.29
N PHE A 20 26.40 38.87 -17.17
CA PHE A 20 27.25 37.98 -17.91
C PHE A 20 27.97 37.00 -16.98
N CYS A 21 27.48 35.77 -16.90
CA CYS A 21 28.19 34.67 -16.29
C CYS A 21 27.93 33.41 -17.10
N VAL A 22 29.00 32.76 -17.46
CA VAL A 22 29.13 31.49 -18.14
C VAL A 22 28.01 30.53 -17.72
N LEU A 23 27.17 30.15 -18.68
CA LEU A 23 26.15 29.09 -18.56
C LEU A 23 26.84 27.75 -18.27
N GLN A 24 27.12 27.47 -17.01
CA GLN A 24 27.25 26.07 -16.58
C GLN A 24 25.85 25.47 -16.61
N THR A 25 25.48 24.83 -17.70
CA THR A 25 24.33 23.95 -17.79
C THR A 25 24.57 22.77 -16.85
N ARG A 26 24.15 22.90 -15.59
CA ARG A 26 24.02 21.73 -14.72
C ARG A 26 22.95 20.85 -15.34
N PRO A 27 23.24 19.57 -15.62
CA PRO A 27 22.20 18.68 -16.13
C PRO A 27 21.05 18.65 -15.12
N LEU A 28 19.85 18.95 -15.61
CA LEU A 28 18.62 18.87 -14.84
C LEU A 28 18.47 17.42 -14.37
N LEU A 29 18.84 17.15 -13.13
CA LEU A 29 18.60 15.83 -12.53
C LEU A 29 17.08 15.60 -12.56
N ALA A 30 16.63 14.79 -13.52
CA ALA A 30 15.23 14.38 -13.60
C ALA A 30 14.80 13.86 -12.23
N ALA A 31 13.87 14.57 -11.58
CA ALA A 31 13.43 14.21 -10.24
C ALA A 31 12.93 12.77 -10.26
N ARG A 32 13.57 11.91 -9.49
CA ARG A 32 13.23 10.49 -9.43
C ARG A 32 11.79 10.37 -8.94
N VAL A 33 10.93 9.78 -9.76
CA VAL A 33 9.55 9.44 -9.36
C VAL A 33 9.62 8.63 -8.05
N PRO A 34 8.96 9.08 -6.97
CA PRO A 34 8.97 8.35 -5.71
C PRO A 34 8.48 6.91 -5.93
N THR A 35 9.22 5.95 -5.40
CA THR A 35 8.84 4.53 -5.43
C THR A 35 8.34 4.08 -4.08
N ILE A 36 7.48 3.05 -4.07
CA ILE A 36 6.95 2.39 -2.87
C ILE A 36 7.29 0.91 -2.91
N LYS A 37 7.58 0.32 -1.75
CA LYS A 37 7.82 -1.10 -1.53
C LYS A 37 6.61 -1.70 -0.81
N VAL A 38 5.82 -2.51 -1.49
CA VAL A 38 4.57 -3.09 -0.98
C VAL A 38 4.76 -4.58 -0.76
N LEU A 39 4.60 -5.05 0.49
CA LEU A 39 4.54 -6.47 0.78
C LEU A 39 3.21 -7.03 0.24
N ILE A 40 3.27 -7.88 -0.78
CA ILE A 40 2.07 -8.48 -1.40
C ILE A 40 1.83 -9.91 -0.95
N LEU A 41 2.88 -10.61 -0.52
CA LEU A 41 2.75 -12.00 -0.05
C LEU A 41 3.88 -12.37 0.90
N LYS A 42 3.54 -13.14 1.95
CA LYS A 42 4.47 -13.76 2.90
C LYS A 42 4.06 -15.22 3.08
N ASN A 43 4.85 -16.18 2.56
CA ASN A 43 4.49 -17.60 2.59
C ASN A 43 5.75 -18.50 2.50
N LYS A 44 5.59 -19.81 2.76
CA LYS A 44 6.63 -20.83 2.52
C LYS A 44 6.78 -21.21 1.04
N LYS A 45 5.76 -20.92 0.21
CA LYS A 45 5.78 -21.20 -1.24
C LYS A 45 5.18 -20.01 -1.98
N ILE A 46 5.87 -19.54 -3.02
CA ILE A 46 5.44 -18.46 -3.90
C ILE A 46 5.61 -18.91 -5.35
N ARG A 47 4.58 -18.65 -6.16
CA ARG A 47 4.63 -18.89 -7.62
C ARG A 47 4.32 -17.60 -8.35
N ILE A 48 5.18 -17.27 -9.31
CA ILE A 48 5.02 -16.15 -10.23
C ILE A 48 5.15 -16.65 -11.67
N ARG A 49 4.50 -15.99 -12.61
CA ARG A 49 4.55 -16.32 -14.03
C ARG A 49 4.44 -15.08 -14.91
N ALA A 50 4.98 -15.19 -16.11
CA ALA A 50 4.75 -14.24 -17.19
C ALA A 50 3.28 -14.28 -17.63
N ASP A 51 2.81 -13.21 -18.28
CA ASP A 51 1.44 -13.20 -18.79
C ASP A 51 1.29 -14.05 -20.05
N ARG A 52 2.01 -13.76 -21.10
CA ARG A 52 1.94 -14.55 -22.35
C ARG A 52 3.33 -14.91 -22.86
N THR A 53 3.75 -14.28 -23.95
CA THR A 53 5.00 -14.57 -24.66
C THR A 53 6.21 -13.86 -24.07
N ILE A 54 6.02 -12.67 -23.48
CA ILE A 54 7.12 -11.86 -22.93
C ILE A 54 7.60 -12.49 -21.62
N PRO A 55 8.87 -12.93 -21.54
CA PRO A 55 9.37 -13.64 -20.37
C PRO A 55 9.60 -12.73 -19.18
N LEU A 56 9.70 -13.35 -18.00
CA LEU A 56 10.24 -12.74 -16.79
C LEU A 56 11.76 -12.67 -16.89
N VAL A 57 12.34 -11.57 -16.43
CA VAL A 57 13.78 -11.42 -16.26
C VAL A 57 14.12 -11.46 -14.78
N VAL A 58 14.97 -12.39 -14.37
CA VAL A 58 15.38 -12.58 -12.97
C VAL A 58 16.82 -12.12 -12.81
N ASN A 59 17.07 -11.25 -11.84
CA ASN A 59 18.37 -10.76 -11.43
C ASN A 59 18.61 -11.02 -9.94
N GLY A 60 19.83 -11.38 -9.58
CA GLY A 60 20.30 -11.61 -8.23
C GLY A 60 21.78 -11.90 -8.24
N GLN A 61 22.43 -12.12 -7.10
CA GLN A 61 23.89 -12.31 -7.02
C GLN A 61 24.43 -13.43 -7.93
N LYS A 62 23.61 -14.45 -8.21
CA LYS A 62 23.98 -15.61 -9.05
C LYS A 62 23.19 -15.68 -10.36
N PHE A 63 22.42 -14.64 -10.68
CA PHE A 63 21.62 -14.56 -11.90
C PHE A 63 21.80 -13.21 -12.58
N SER A 64 22.29 -13.23 -13.79
CA SER A 64 22.31 -12.04 -14.64
C SER A 64 21.32 -12.22 -15.79
N ASN A 65 20.30 -11.38 -15.84
CA ASN A 65 19.32 -11.24 -16.94
C ASN A 65 18.74 -12.57 -17.47
N LYS A 66 18.59 -13.60 -16.63
CA LYS A 66 18.00 -14.87 -17.09
C LYS A 66 16.50 -14.72 -17.34
N LYS A 67 16.06 -15.23 -18.49
CA LYS A 67 14.66 -15.19 -18.95
C LYS A 67 13.92 -16.47 -18.59
N PHE A 68 12.70 -16.37 -18.06
CA PHE A 68 11.85 -17.49 -17.66
C PHE A 68 10.38 -17.18 -17.93
N LYS A 69 9.58 -18.20 -18.19
CA LYS A 69 8.10 -18.07 -18.26
C LYS A 69 7.45 -18.15 -16.88
N GLY A 70 8.08 -18.84 -15.93
CA GLY A 70 7.58 -18.99 -14.57
C GLY A 70 8.68 -19.28 -13.56
N LEU A 71 8.41 -18.92 -12.31
CA LEU A 71 9.29 -19.14 -11.17
C LEU A 71 8.45 -19.59 -9.98
N THR A 72 8.82 -20.70 -9.37
CA THR A 72 8.30 -21.12 -8.06
C THR A 72 9.45 -21.13 -7.06
N VAL A 73 9.25 -20.49 -5.92
CA VAL A 73 10.19 -20.50 -4.79
C VAL A 73 9.51 -21.22 -3.63
N LYS A 74 10.18 -22.20 -3.03
CA LYS A 74 9.76 -22.90 -1.82
C LYS A 74 10.84 -22.85 -0.76
N LEU A 75 10.43 -22.97 0.50
CA LEU A 75 11.30 -23.24 1.63
C LEU A 75 11.07 -24.67 2.09
N GLU A 76 12.11 -25.50 2.05
CA GLU A 76 12.11 -26.90 2.47
C GLU A 76 13.43 -27.18 3.21
N ASN A 77 13.38 -27.81 4.40
CA ASN A 77 14.53 -28.26 5.18
C ASN A 77 15.65 -27.19 5.27
N ASN A 78 15.29 -25.98 5.72
CA ASN A 78 16.21 -24.85 5.81
C ASN A 78 16.90 -24.44 4.49
N ARG A 79 16.36 -24.86 3.36
CA ARG A 79 16.83 -24.51 2.01
C ARG A 79 15.77 -23.77 1.21
N LYS A 80 16.23 -22.83 0.40
CA LYS A 80 15.44 -22.12 -0.58
C LYS A 80 15.56 -22.84 -1.93
N ILE A 81 14.47 -23.46 -2.38
CA ILE A 81 14.42 -24.18 -3.65
C ILE A 81 13.68 -23.35 -4.66
N MET A 82 14.31 -23.12 -5.80
CA MET A 82 13.76 -22.36 -6.91
C MET A 82 13.55 -23.27 -8.13
N TYR A 83 12.33 -23.29 -8.64
CA TYR A 83 11.95 -24.01 -9.85
C TYR A 83 11.65 -23.02 -10.96
N PHE A 84 12.37 -23.13 -12.07
CA PHE A 84 12.20 -22.31 -13.25
C PHE A 84 11.58 -23.13 -14.37
N ASP A 85 10.54 -22.62 -15.02
CA ASP A 85 9.89 -23.26 -16.18
C ASP A 85 9.62 -24.75 -16.00
N LYS A 86 9.04 -25.14 -14.87
CA LYS A 86 8.69 -26.51 -14.43
C LYS A 86 9.89 -27.48 -14.27
N ASN A 87 10.94 -27.42 -15.10
CA ASN A 87 11.96 -28.46 -15.19
C ASN A 87 13.36 -28.06 -14.68
N LYS A 88 13.64 -26.76 -14.46
CA LYS A 88 14.96 -26.30 -14.02
C LYS A 88 14.94 -26.00 -12.52
N ARG A 89 15.49 -26.91 -11.71
CA ARG A 89 15.60 -26.78 -10.26
C ARG A 89 16.94 -26.17 -9.87
N LYS A 90 16.94 -25.22 -8.95
CA LYS A 90 18.14 -24.71 -8.26
C LYS A 90 17.90 -24.60 -6.76
N ILE A 91 18.90 -25.02 -5.99
CA ILE A 91 18.86 -25.05 -4.53
C ILE A 91 19.81 -23.97 -3.98
N TYR A 92 19.35 -23.25 -2.97
CA TYR A 92 20.12 -22.23 -2.27
C TYR A 92 19.94 -22.40 -0.76
N ASP A 93 21.01 -22.28 0.02
CA ASP A 93 20.91 -22.23 1.48
C ASP A 93 20.19 -20.98 1.96
N LEU A 94 19.41 -21.09 3.04
CA LEU A 94 18.72 -19.95 3.67
C LEU A 94 19.68 -18.90 4.22
N LYS A 95 20.91 -19.30 4.61
CA LYS A 95 21.97 -18.39 5.07
C LYS A 95 22.42 -17.43 3.93
N ASN A 96 22.12 -17.77 2.70
CA ASN A 96 22.40 -16.90 1.57
C ASN A 96 21.41 -15.73 1.58
N LYS A 97 21.88 -14.53 1.92
CA LYS A 97 21.13 -13.27 1.90
C LYS A 97 20.72 -12.84 0.47
N ASP A 98 20.70 -13.78 -0.47
CA ASP A 98 20.38 -13.53 -1.87
C ASP A 98 18.98 -12.96 -2.03
N LYS A 99 18.95 -11.73 -2.50
CA LYS A 99 17.73 -11.04 -2.90
C LYS A 99 17.57 -11.20 -4.41
N PHE A 100 16.41 -11.66 -4.84
CA PHE A 100 16.10 -11.78 -6.27
C PHE A 100 15.13 -10.68 -6.66
N VAL A 101 15.38 -10.09 -7.82
CA VAL A 101 14.47 -9.11 -8.42
C VAL A 101 13.97 -9.68 -9.74
N VAL A 102 12.65 -9.73 -9.86
CA VAL A 102 11.96 -10.18 -11.07
C VAL A 102 11.28 -8.98 -11.71
N LYS A 103 11.46 -8.83 -13.00
CA LYS A 103 10.85 -7.77 -13.82
C LYS A 103 10.36 -8.34 -15.15
N THR A 104 9.52 -7.62 -15.83
CA THR A 104 9.09 -7.87 -17.21
C THR A 104 8.99 -6.56 -17.96
N SER A 105 9.16 -6.58 -19.26
CA SER A 105 8.78 -5.48 -20.15
C SER A 105 7.32 -5.55 -20.58
N ASP A 106 6.58 -6.61 -20.20
CA ASP A 106 5.16 -6.74 -20.51
C ASP A 106 4.34 -5.74 -19.69
N VAL A 107 3.64 -4.85 -20.38
CA VAL A 107 2.74 -3.84 -19.76
C VAL A 107 1.59 -4.49 -18.97
N ARG A 108 1.24 -5.75 -19.29
CA ARG A 108 0.23 -6.53 -18.57
C ARG A 108 0.71 -7.03 -17.20
N GLY A 109 2.02 -6.91 -16.92
CA GLY A 109 2.59 -7.18 -15.61
C GLY A 109 2.94 -8.65 -15.35
N ILE A 110 3.19 -8.95 -14.08
CA ILE A 110 3.64 -10.25 -13.58
C ILE A 110 2.51 -10.87 -12.77
N TRP A 111 2.13 -12.10 -13.07
CA TRP A 111 1.15 -12.86 -12.31
C TRP A 111 1.72 -13.38 -10.97
N VAL A 112 0.98 -13.14 -9.90
CA VAL A 112 1.16 -13.75 -8.57
C VAL A 112 -0.20 -14.30 -8.13
N GLY A 113 -0.36 -15.61 -8.16
CA GLY A 113 -1.69 -16.20 -8.00
C GLY A 113 -2.65 -15.73 -9.09
N GLN A 114 -3.74 -15.09 -8.66
CA GLN A 114 -4.81 -14.57 -9.55
C GLN A 114 -4.70 -13.06 -9.82
N LYS A 115 -3.64 -12.40 -9.39
CA LYS A 115 -3.45 -10.96 -9.53
C LYS A 115 -2.17 -10.65 -10.32
N ARG A 116 -2.20 -9.54 -11.05
CA ARG A 116 -1.04 -9.04 -11.80
C ARG A 116 -0.47 -7.81 -11.14
N TYR A 117 0.84 -7.68 -11.22
CA TYR A 117 1.59 -6.58 -10.63
C TYR A 117 2.52 -5.95 -11.64
N SER A 118 2.48 -4.63 -11.77
CA SER A 118 3.46 -3.86 -12.55
C SER A 118 4.71 -3.57 -11.73
N GLY A 119 5.77 -3.09 -12.40
CA GLY A 119 7.03 -2.75 -11.73
C GLY A 119 7.92 -3.97 -11.50
N LYS A 120 8.61 -4.00 -10.35
CA LYS A 120 9.57 -5.06 -10.01
C LYS A 120 9.07 -5.86 -8.81
N LEU A 121 9.30 -7.17 -8.80
CA LEU A 121 9.04 -8.03 -7.65
C LEU A 121 10.36 -8.41 -7.00
N LYS A 122 10.57 -8.03 -5.74
CA LYS A 122 11.72 -8.43 -4.93
C LYS A 122 11.33 -9.63 -4.08
N ILE A 123 12.15 -10.69 -4.13
CA ILE A 123 11.96 -11.93 -3.38
C ILE A 123 13.14 -12.12 -2.45
N PHE A 124 12.87 -12.34 -1.17
CA PHE A 124 13.88 -12.66 -0.16
C PHE A 124 13.28 -13.49 0.96
N VAL A 125 14.13 -14.07 1.81
CA VAL A 125 13.72 -14.83 2.98
C VAL A 125 13.96 -14.00 4.23
N HIS A 126 12.98 -13.97 5.12
CA HIS A 126 13.05 -13.37 6.43
C HIS A 126 12.11 -14.14 7.37
N ASP A 127 12.51 -14.41 8.61
CA ASP A 127 11.75 -15.17 9.61
C ASP A 127 11.17 -16.48 9.07
N ASN A 128 12.00 -17.27 8.41
CA ASN A 128 11.62 -18.55 7.80
C ASN A 128 10.41 -18.49 6.87
N LYS A 129 10.20 -17.34 6.23
CA LYS A 129 9.18 -17.11 5.19
C LYS A 129 9.76 -16.40 3.99
N ILE A 130 9.19 -16.66 2.83
CA ILE A 130 9.50 -15.94 1.61
C ILE A 130 8.65 -14.68 1.60
N PHE A 131 9.29 -13.52 1.47
CA PHE A 131 8.66 -12.23 1.27
C PHE A 131 8.66 -11.89 -0.21
N LEU A 132 7.51 -11.52 -0.72
CA LEU A 132 7.34 -11.00 -2.07
C LEU A 132 6.92 -9.54 -1.97
N VAL A 133 7.82 -8.64 -2.35
CA VAL A 133 7.64 -7.19 -2.26
C VAL A 133 7.58 -6.61 -3.66
N ASN A 134 6.49 -5.93 -3.98
CA ASN A 134 6.33 -5.18 -5.21
C ASN A 134 6.97 -3.80 -5.08
N ILE A 135 7.82 -3.42 -6.01
CA ILE A 135 8.51 -2.12 -6.08
C ILE A 135 8.07 -1.42 -7.35
N LEU A 136 7.39 -0.28 -7.18
CA LEU A 136 6.86 0.48 -8.30
C LEU A 136 6.76 1.98 -7.98
N GLY A 137 6.54 2.81 -9.01
CA GLY A 137 6.27 4.23 -8.80
C GLY A 137 4.96 4.46 -8.06
N VAL A 138 4.95 5.44 -7.15
CA VAL A 138 3.78 5.74 -6.30
C VAL A 138 2.52 5.99 -7.12
N GLU A 139 2.59 6.72 -8.24
CA GLU A 139 1.41 6.99 -9.07
C GLU A 139 0.81 5.72 -9.71
N ASN A 140 1.67 4.77 -10.11
CA ASN A 140 1.22 3.47 -10.60
C ASN A 140 0.57 2.61 -9.51
N TYR A 141 1.11 2.66 -8.30
CA TYR A 141 0.57 2.03 -7.11
C TYR A 141 -0.83 2.58 -6.79
N LEU A 142 -0.96 3.90 -6.73
CA LEU A 142 -2.19 4.60 -6.35
C LEU A 142 -3.35 4.31 -7.30
N SER A 143 -3.12 4.14 -8.61
CA SER A 143 -4.18 3.79 -9.56
C SER A 143 -4.89 2.48 -9.21
N SER A 144 -4.15 1.54 -8.60
CA SER A 144 -4.71 0.27 -8.12
C SER A 144 -5.28 0.38 -6.71
N VAL A 145 -4.65 1.14 -5.82
CA VAL A 145 -5.14 1.35 -4.45
C VAL A 145 -6.50 2.03 -4.44
N VAL A 146 -6.66 3.12 -5.20
CA VAL A 146 -7.95 3.83 -5.27
C VAL A 146 -9.07 2.89 -5.72
N GLY A 147 -8.80 2.00 -6.69
CA GLY A 147 -9.80 1.02 -7.14
C GLY A 147 -9.96 -0.18 -6.21
N SER A 148 -9.05 -0.40 -5.25
CA SER A 148 -9.18 -1.42 -4.22
C SER A 148 -9.94 -0.92 -3.00
N GLU A 149 -9.78 0.36 -2.67
CA GLU A 149 -10.36 0.99 -1.47
C GLU A 149 -11.76 1.57 -1.74
N MET A 150 -12.06 1.92 -2.98
CA MET A 150 -13.27 2.66 -3.33
C MET A 150 -13.90 2.13 -4.63
N PRO A 151 -15.24 1.97 -4.70
CA PRO A 151 -15.91 1.60 -5.94
C PRO A 151 -15.62 2.59 -7.06
N SER A 152 -15.12 2.12 -8.20
CA SER A 152 -14.73 2.99 -9.33
C SER A 152 -15.90 3.78 -9.95
N LYS A 153 -17.15 3.36 -9.69
CA LYS A 153 -18.38 4.06 -10.11
C LYS A 153 -18.65 5.36 -9.32
N TRP A 154 -18.04 5.55 -8.18
CA TRP A 154 -18.23 6.75 -7.34
C TRP A 154 -17.82 8.04 -8.07
N PRO A 155 -18.28 9.22 -7.61
CA PRO A 155 -17.94 10.51 -8.22
C PRO A 155 -16.43 10.71 -8.39
N MET A 156 -16.03 11.41 -9.43
CA MET A 156 -14.61 11.66 -9.74
C MET A 156 -13.91 12.39 -8.58
N GLU A 157 -14.57 13.34 -7.94
CA GLU A 157 -13.99 14.13 -6.84
C GLU A 157 -13.73 13.26 -5.61
N ALA A 158 -14.60 12.27 -5.31
CA ALA A 158 -14.34 11.30 -4.26
C ALA A 158 -13.10 10.44 -4.57
N LEU A 159 -12.95 9.97 -5.81
CA LEU A 159 -11.76 9.22 -6.24
C LEU A 159 -10.49 10.08 -6.21
N LYS A 160 -10.59 11.38 -6.52
CA LYS A 160 -9.48 12.33 -6.39
C LYS A 160 -9.08 12.55 -4.92
N ALA A 161 -10.05 12.74 -4.03
CA ALA A 161 -9.80 12.86 -2.59
C ALA A 161 -9.10 11.62 -2.05
N GLN A 162 -9.58 10.42 -2.40
CA GLN A 162 -8.93 9.16 -2.05
C GLN A 162 -7.51 9.06 -2.58
N ALA A 163 -7.26 9.50 -3.82
CA ALA A 163 -5.92 9.47 -4.41
C ALA A 163 -4.93 10.36 -3.64
N ILE A 164 -5.37 11.57 -3.19
CA ILE A 164 -4.56 12.49 -2.40
C ILE A 164 -4.29 11.90 -1.00
N ALA A 165 -5.31 11.39 -0.33
CA ALA A 165 -5.19 10.76 0.99
C ALA A 165 -4.26 9.55 0.92
N SER A 166 -4.48 8.63 -0.03
CA SER A 166 -3.67 7.43 -0.21
C SER A 166 -2.22 7.74 -0.57
N ARG A 167 -1.97 8.78 -1.38
CA ARG A 167 -0.61 9.24 -1.71
C ARG A 167 0.11 9.75 -0.47
N THR A 168 -0.56 10.58 0.31
CA THR A 168 -0.02 11.14 1.55
C THR A 168 0.34 10.04 2.54
N TYR A 169 -0.59 9.11 2.76
CA TYR A 169 -0.36 7.95 3.63
C TYR A 169 0.83 7.12 3.16
N ALA A 170 0.86 6.71 1.89
CA ALA A 170 1.92 5.88 1.34
C ALA A 170 3.31 6.53 1.46
N LEU A 171 3.40 7.84 1.15
CA LEU A 171 4.65 8.59 1.27
C LEU A 171 5.08 8.78 2.73
N LYS A 172 4.14 8.90 3.66
CA LYS A 172 4.40 9.00 5.11
C LYS A 172 4.99 7.71 5.67
N GLN A 173 4.55 6.55 5.18
CA GLN A 173 5.00 5.23 5.65
C GLN A 173 6.35 4.78 5.07
N LYS A 174 6.97 5.57 4.18
CA LYS A 174 8.29 5.21 3.62
C LYS A 174 9.37 5.21 4.70
N GLY A 175 10.30 4.25 4.56
CA GLY A 175 11.50 4.21 5.41
C GLY A 175 11.73 2.87 6.11
N ASN A 176 10.82 1.92 6.03
CA ASN A 176 11.08 0.58 6.56
C ASN A 176 12.11 -0.17 5.67
N ASN A 177 13.01 -0.91 6.32
CA ASN A 177 14.10 -1.62 5.64
C ASN A 177 13.62 -2.76 4.74
N LEU A 178 12.56 -3.49 5.11
CA LEU A 178 12.05 -4.64 4.38
C LEU A 178 11.04 -4.23 3.29
N PHE A 179 10.02 -3.48 3.69
CA PHE A 179 8.96 -2.91 2.84
C PHE A 179 8.40 -1.66 3.51
N ASP A 180 7.71 -0.82 2.78
CA ASP A 180 7.13 0.41 3.33
C ASP A 180 5.73 0.17 3.91
N ILE A 181 4.90 -0.59 3.21
CA ILE A 181 3.51 -0.93 3.58
C ILE A 181 3.17 -2.37 3.16
N ASP A 182 2.16 -2.97 3.77
CA ASP A 182 1.55 -4.21 3.29
C ASP A 182 0.30 -3.95 2.43
N SER A 183 -0.13 -4.96 1.68
CA SER A 183 -1.24 -4.88 0.72
C SER A 183 -2.61 -5.18 1.32
N THR A 184 -2.73 -5.16 2.66
CA THR A 184 -3.97 -5.49 3.39
C THR A 184 -4.62 -4.23 3.97
N ASN A 185 -5.78 -4.39 4.60
CA ASN A 185 -6.49 -3.33 5.32
C ASN A 185 -5.74 -2.78 6.55
N ARG A 186 -4.64 -3.38 6.97
CA ARG A 186 -3.75 -2.82 8.01
C ARG A 186 -3.02 -1.58 7.54
N ASN A 187 -2.77 -1.47 6.23
CA ASN A 187 -2.22 -0.28 5.61
C ASN A 187 -3.17 0.21 4.50
N GLN A 188 -3.00 -0.29 3.28
CA GLN A 188 -3.86 0.06 2.14
C GLN A 188 -4.08 -1.18 1.29
N VAL A 189 -5.34 -1.49 0.97
CA VAL A 189 -5.65 -2.63 0.12
C VAL A 189 -5.07 -2.41 -1.27
N TYR A 190 -4.25 -3.36 -1.72
CA TYR A 190 -3.58 -3.30 -3.01
C TYR A 190 -3.76 -4.61 -3.77
N ASN A 191 -4.68 -4.63 -4.72
CA ASN A 191 -5.06 -5.82 -5.47
C ASN A 191 -4.34 -5.94 -6.84
N GLY A 192 -3.26 -5.17 -7.05
CA GLY A 192 -2.53 -5.18 -8.31
C GLY A 192 -3.31 -4.51 -9.45
N LEU A 193 -3.05 -4.93 -10.68
CA LEU A 193 -3.62 -4.31 -11.86
C LEU A 193 -5.12 -4.59 -12.04
N GLU A 194 -5.67 -5.62 -11.40
CA GLU A 194 -7.07 -6.03 -11.51
C GLU A 194 -8.05 -4.98 -10.95
N SER A 195 -7.62 -4.19 -9.96
CA SER A 195 -8.44 -3.11 -9.39
C SER A 195 -8.29 -1.77 -10.12
N ARG A 196 -7.34 -1.67 -11.04
CA ARG A 196 -7.09 -0.45 -11.81
C ARG A 196 -8.12 -0.27 -12.91
N THR A 197 -8.76 0.91 -12.94
CA THR A 197 -9.68 1.31 -14.02
C THR A 197 -9.18 2.59 -14.70
N TYR A 198 -9.78 2.93 -15.85
CA TYR A 198 -9.55 4.22 -16.50
C TYR A 198 -9.87 5.37 -15.54
N LYS A 199 -11.02 5.28 -14.84
CA LYS A 199 -11.50 6.34 -13.94
C LYS A 199 -10.58 6.55 -12.74
N THR A 200 -10.11 5.47 -12.09
CA THR A 200 -9.14 5.57 -10.98
C THR A 200 -7.80 6.10 -11.45
N SER A 201 -7.33 5.68 -12.62
CA SER A 201 -6.09 6.20 -13.22
C SER A 201 -6.19 7.69 -13.55
N LYS A 202 -7.36 8.15 -14.06
CA LYS A 202 -7.64 9.56 -14.34
C LYS A 202 -7.63 10.39 -13.04
N ALA A 203 -8.29 9.91 -11.97
CA ALA A 203 -8.29 10.56 -10.66
C ALA A 203 -6.87 10.75 -10.11
N VAL A 204 -6.04 9.70 -10.15
CA VAL A 204 -4.64 9.75 -9.71
C VAL A 204 -3.82 10.72 -10.56
N LYS A 205 -3.97 10.66 -11.90
CA LYS A 205 -3.24 11.56 -12.82
C LYS A 205 -3.60 13.03 -12.61
N SER A 206 -4.89 13.34 -12.43
CA SER A 206 -5.36 14.73 -12.23
C SER A 206 -4.96 15.31 -10.87
N THR A 207 -4.62 14.47 -9.90
CA THR A 207 -4.13 14.88 -8.57
C THR A 207 -2.64 14.59 -8.37
N LYS A 208 -1.90 14.37 -9.45
CA LYS A 208 -0.46 14.05 -9.38
C LYS A 208 0.27 15.06 -8.52
N SER A 209 1.13 14.56 -7.62
CA SER A 209 1.94 15.35 -6.68
C SER A 209 1.19 16.11 -5.59
N PHE A 210 -0.15 16.07 -5.53
CA PHE A 210 -0.89 16.64 -4.39
C PHE A 210 -0.80 15.73 -3.17
N VAL A 211 -0.46 16.32 -2.02
CA VAL A 211 -0.37 15.67 -0.71
C VAL A 211 -0.95 16.56 0.38
N LEU A 212 -1.33 15.96 1.50
CA LEU A 212 -1.80 16.66 2.70
C LEU A 212 -0.64 16.87 3.66
N ILE A 213 -0.48 18.10 4.13
CA ILE A 213 0.57 18.47 5.08
C ILE A 213 0.02 19.27 6.25
N HIS A 214 0.70 19.16 7.38
CA HIS A 214 0.52 20.01 8.54
C HIS A 214 1.89 20.41 9.07
N LYS A 215 2.12 21.73 9.31
CA LYS A 215 3.43 22.26 9.74
C LYS A 215 4.59 21.74 8.89
N ASN A 216 4.45 21.82 7.57
CA ASN A 216 5.43 21.36 6.54
C ASN A 216 5.81 19.87 6.59
N LYS A 217 5.01 19.02 7.25
CA LYS A 217 5.21 17.56 7.31
C LYS A 217 3.98 16.82 6.78
N LEU A 218 4.21 15.70 6.12
CA LEU A 218 3.11 14.81 5.68
C LEU A 218 2.30 14.39 6.91
N ILE A 219 0.97 14.48 6.82
CA ILE A 219 0.05 14.02 7.85
C ILE A 219 -0.12 12.50 7.83
N ASN A 220 -0.67 11.93 8.91
CA ASN A 220 -1.26 10.59 8.90
C ASN A 220 -2.64 10.69 8.24
N ALA A 221 -2.69 10.53 6.92
CA ALA A 221 -3.93 10.63 6.16
C ALA A 221 -4.74 9.33 6.26
N LEU A 222 -5.28 9.06 7.44
CA LEU A 222 -6.13 7.90 7.72
C LEU A 222 -7.50 8.09 7.08
N PHE A 223 -8.12 6.98 6.65
CA PHE A 223 -9.45 6.98 6.07
C PHE A 223 -10.20 5.69 6.44
N HIS A 224 -11.51 5.75 6.40
CA HIS A 224 -12.43 4.64 6.69
C HIS A 224 -13.70 4.76 5.85
N SER A 225 -14.54 3.74 5.84
CA SER A 225 -15.71 3.65 4.95
C SER A 225 -16.96 4.32 5.51
N SER A 226 -17.07 4.48 6.83
CA SER A 226 -18.24 5.08 7.49
C SER A 226 -17.84 5.60 8.86
N SER A 227 -18.37 6.78 9.22
CA SER A 227 -18.16 7.43 10.50
C SER A 227 -19.42 7.49 11.36
N ALA A 228 -20.55 6.94 10.91
CA ALA A 228 -21.84 7.04 11.59
C ALA A 228 -22.26 8.49 11.90
N GLY A 229 -22.00 9.41 10.97
CA GLY A 229 -22.40 10.81 11.03
C GLY A 229 -21.40 11.77 11.67
N MET A 230 -20.33 11.25 12.32
CA MET A 230 -19.27 12.07 12.91
C MET A 230 -17.99 11.26 13.02
N THR A 231 -16.85 11.84 12.63
CA THR A 231 -15.55 11.20 12.84
C THR A 231 -15.13 11.27 14.31
N GLU A 232 -14.11 10.49 14.71
CA GLU A 232 -13.63 10.49 16.08
C GLU A 232 -12.33 11.29 16.23
N ASN A 233 -12.08 11.84 17.42
CA ASN A 233 -10.79 12.44 17.72
C ASN A 233 -9.70 11.36 17.79
N SER A 234 -8.52 11.68 17.30
CA SER A 234 -7.43 10.71 17.27
C SER A 234 -7.00 10.21 18.65
N GLN A 235 -7.09 11.01 19.70
CA GLN A 235 -6.79 10.61 21.08
C GLN A 235 -7.78 9.59 21.66
N ASP A 236 -9.00 9.55 21.14
CA ASP A 236 -10.02 8.61 21.61
C ASP A 236 -9.93 7.24 20.93
N VAL A 237 -9.18 7.16 19.82
CA VAL A 237 -8.89 5.92 19.08
C VAL A 237 -7.45 5.45 19.31
N TRP A 238 -6.51 6.39 19.40
CA TRP A 238 -5.07 6.15 19.60
C TRP A 238 -4.56 7.00 20.76
N LYS A 239 -3.36 6.71 21.26
CA LYS A 239 -2.75 7.43 22.39
C LYS A 239 -2.48 8.92 22.12
N ASN A 240 -2.32 9.32 20.84
CA ASN A 240 -1.86 10.66 20.48
C ASN A 240 -2.97 11.48 19.84
N GLN A 241 -3.14 12.73 20.31
CA GLN A 241 -3.95 13.71 19.62
C GLN A 241 -3.18 14.36 18.49
N TYR A 242 -3.70 14.20 17.28
CA TYR A 242 -3.21 14.91 16.10
C TYR A 242 -4.15 16.07 15.79
N PRO A 243 -3.64 17.33 15.74
CA PRO A 243 -4.51 18.51 15.52
C PRO A 243 -5.34 18.45 14.23
N TYR A 244 -4.88 17.69 13.24
CA TYR A 244 -5.53 17.50 11.94
C TYR A 244 -6.45 16.27 11.89
N LEU A 245 -6.56 15.49 12.96
CA LEU A 245 -7.47 14.34 13.11
C LEU A 245 -8.42 14.59 14.29
N SER A 246 -9.11 15.71 14.23
CA SER A 246 -10.20 16.07 15.15
C SER A 246 -11.54 15.56 14.63
N SER A 247 -12.48 15.37 15.55
CA SER A 247 -13.85 15.01 15.21
C SER A 247 -14.50 16.08 14.32
N VAL A 248 -15.14 15.64 13.25
CA VAL A 248 -15.92 16.48 12.33
C VAL A 248 -17.20 15.76 11.92
N LYS A 249 -18.24 16.52 11.63
CA LYS A 249 -19.51 15.99 11.12
C LYS A 249 -19.29 15.35 9.74
N ASP A 250 -19.93 14.22 9.52
CA ASP A 250 -19.89 13.49 8.27
C ASP A 250 -21.32 13.34 7.69
N PHE A 251 -21.41 13.10 6.39
CA PHE A 251 -22.65 13.04 5.63
C PHE A 251 -22.98 11.62 5.16
N ASP A 252 -22.57 10.62 5.92
CA ASP A 252 -22.72 9.20 5.56
C ASP A 252 -24.05 8.55 6.00
N LYS A 253 -25.08 9.34 6.30
CA LYS A 253 -26.40 8.87 6.78
C LYS A 253 -27.05 7.81 5.88
N ASN A 254 -26.79 7.85 4.59
CA ASN A 254 -27.32 6.90 3.60
C ASN A 254 -26.39 5.71 3.34
N ASN A 255 -25.32 5.54 4.13
CA ASN A 255 -24.45 4.40 3.99
C ASN A 255 -25.18 3.12 4.44
N PRO A 256 -25.33 2.10 3.58
CA PRO A 256 -26.02 0.85 3.95
C PRO A 256 -25.32 0.07 5.07
N LYS A 257 -24.05 0.40 5.36
CA LYS A 257 -23.27 -0.20 6.46
C LYS A 257 -23.35 0.60 7.76
N LEU A 258 -24.17 1.67 7.81
CA LEU A 258 -24.29 2.52 9.00
C LEU A 258 -24.87 1.76 10.19
N ARG A 259 -25.87 0.94 9.93
CA ARG A 259 -26.51 0.10 10.95
C ARG A 259 -26.14 -1.36 10.73
N TRP A 260 -25.64 -2.00 11.76
CA TRP A 260 -25.30 -3.40 11.77
C TRP A 260 -25.58 -4.01 13.15
N GLU A 261 -25.88 -5.30 13.16
CA GLU A 261 -26.05 -6.09 14.37
C GLU A 261 -25.15 -7.32 14.26
N LYS A 262 -24.58 -7.72 15.37
CA LYS A 262 -23.87 -8.98 15.48
C LYS A 262 -24.28 -9.66 16.78
N ARG A 263 -24.72 -10.91 16.65
CA ARG A 263 -25.09 -11.77 17.78
C ARG A 263 -23.96 -12.77 18.02
N PHE A 264 -23.68 -13.00 19.27
CA PHE A 264 -22.72 -14.01 19.70
C PHE A 264 -23.45 -15.03 20.57
N SER A 265 -23.25 -16.31 20.32
CA SER A 265 -23.63 -17.39 21.23
C SER A 265 -22.66 -17.46 22.42
N ASN A 266 -23.10 -18.07 23.52
CA ASN A 266 -22.21 -18.30 24.68
C ASN A 266 -20.97 -19.11 24.30
N ALA A 267 -21.08 -20.07 23.41
CA ALA A 267 -19.94 -20.87 22.92
C ALA A 267 -18.92 -20.02 22.14
N GLU A 268 -19.38 -19.04 21.34
CA GLU A 268 -18.49 -18.11 20.64
C GLU A 268 -17.79 -17.16 21.63
N LEU A 269 -18.52 -16.65 22.63
CA LEU A 269 -17.94 -15.80 23.66
C LEU A 269 -16.90 -16.54 24.49
N GLN A 270 -17.15 -17.79 24.87
CA GLN A 270 -16.16 -18.65 25.55
C GLN A 270 -14.88 -18.88 24.72
N LYS A 271 -15.01 -19.05 23.40
CA LYS A 271 -13.85 -19.15 22.50
C LYS A 271 -13.04 -17.86 22.40
N LEU A 272 -13.72 -16.70 22.42
CA LEU A 272 -13.07 -15.40 22.40
C LEU A 272 -12.38 -15.05 23.72
N PHE A 273 -12.96 -15.51 24.84
CA PHE A 273 -12.51 -15.23 26.20
C PHE A 273 -12.30 -16.51 27.03
N PRO A 274 -11.39 -17.41 26.62
CA PRO A 274 -11.28 -18.76 27.23
C PRO A 274 -10.84 -18.75 28.70
N ARG A 275 -10.27 -17.62 29.17
CA ARG A 275 -9.74 -17.52 30.54
C ARG A 275 -10.73 -17.06 31.59
N ILE A 276 -11.92 -16.58 31.20
CA ILE A 276 -12.89 -16.02 32.13
C ILE A 276 -14.14 -16.91 32.35
N GLY A 277 -14.15 -18.14 31.80
CA GLY A 277 -15.17 -19.13 32.05
C GLY A 277 -16.59 -18.82 31.55
N GLY A 278 -16.81 -17.65 30.97
CA GLY A 278 -18.08 -17.16 30.43
C GLY A 278 -18.32 -15.68 30.76
N ILE A 279 -19.26 -15.08 30.05
CA ILE A 279 -19.62 -13.65 30.22
C ILE A 279 -21.04 -13.59 30.80
N LYS A 280 -21.17 -13.01 31.98
CA LYS A 280 -22.49 -12.72 32.61
C LYS A 280 -23.06 -11.38 32.15
N GLN A 281 -22.18 -10.37 32.04
CA GLN A 281 -22.57 -9.00 31.74
C GLN A 281 -21.46 -8.26 31.02
N ILE A 282 -21.79 -7.33 30.16
CA ILE A 282 -20.88 -6.39 29.51
C ILE A 282 -21.34 -4.98 29.88
N GLU A 283 -20.46 -4.21 30.52
CA GLU A 283 -20.72 -2.83 30.91
C GLU A 283 -19.87 -1.87 30.11
N ILE A 284 -20.47 -0.76 29.65
CA ILE A 284 -19.75 0.32 29.00
C ILE A 284 -19.30 1.29 30.09
N LEU A 285 -18.01 1.28 30.40
CA LEU A 285 -17.43 2.13 31.44
C LEU A 285 -17.23 3.58 30.99
N ASN A 286 -16.80 3.78 29.75
CA ASN A 286 -16.50 5.10 29.23
C ASN A 286 -16.97 5.24 27.78
N ILE A 287 -17.47 6.44 27.46
CA ILE A 287 -17.83 6.84 26.10
C ILE A 287 -17.03 8.08 25.70
N THR A 288 -16.79 8.25 24.41
CA THR A 288 -16.17 9.44 23.83
C THR A 288 -17.19 10.58 23.72
N ASN A 289 -16.73 11.80 23.45
CA ASN A 289 -17.61 12.95 23.21
C ASN A 289 -18.54 12.75 22.00
N THR A 290 -18.27 11.79 21.13
CA THR A 290 -19.11 11.42 19.99
C THR A 290 -20.06 10.27 20.30
N GLY A 291 -20.11 9.80 21.55
CA GLY A 291 -21.01 8.73 22.01
C GLY A 291 -20.52 7.30 21.72
N ARG A 292 -19.25 7.10 21.36
CA ARG A 292 -18.67 5.77 21.12
C ARG A 292 -18.01 5.22 22.36
N VAL A 293 -17.98 3.90 22.48
CA VAL A 293 -17.24 3.22 23.56
C VAL A 293 -15.77 3.58 23.44
N LYS A 294 -15.20 4.07 24.54
CA LYS A 294 -13.78 4.43 24.62
C LYS A 294 -12.97 3.18 25.00
N ASN A 295 -11.84 2.98 24.32
CA ASN A 295 -10.86 1.91 24.65
C ASN A 295 -10.04 2.26 25.89
#